data_bea827f4008baabd0633619ed649ad98
#
_entry.id   bea827f4008baabd0633619ed649ad98
#
_cell.length_a   1.000
_cell.length_b   1.000
_cell.length_c   1.000
_cell.angle_alpha   90.00
_cell.angle_beta   90.00
_cell.angle_gamma   90.00
#
_symmetry.space_group_name_H-M   'P 1'
#
loop_
_entity.id
_entity.type
_entity.pdbx_description
1 polymer ?
#
loop_
_entity_poly.entity_id
_entity_poly.type
_entity_poly.pdbx_seq_one_letter_code
_entity_poly.pdbx_strand_id
1 'polypeptide(L)'
;MNKRKIQLVGGSTYTVSLPKKWIQRNNIREQSVVNVFERNNCIIISNSEESVQDTVRVNLDEKSDIILQVLYTLYYIGVNEATLFSSKDISSEMRSRIDKFIKTLSGAEIIYEDSRKIDVRFFISLKKVNTYQILLRFLFILKRIMETITTDNSKETLKSLEIDTDKIYHMFNRWVFELSSGKTYDEDIVIDALPLFMRIAQRFEKISDLLFDAVKSVDEAELKQKCVKKAFESIIENINYYINSLNTKSFDAKKGLDKYQKTEQLCGEMSNFFLKFLLMEIVSMVKANEKDVISILYLTSLKNQKQDK
;
A
#
# COMPACT_ATOMS: atom_id res chain seq x y z
N MET A 1 -21.52 11.20 21.27
CA MET A 1 -20.13 11.32 21.77
C MET A 1 -20.16 11.29 23.29
N ASN A 2 -19.45 10.39 23.97
CA ASN A 2 -19.42 10.29 25.43
C ASN A 2 -18.28 11.15 25.98
N LYS A 3 -18.59 12.22 26.70
CA LYS A 3 -17.60 13.03 27.41
C LYS A 3 -17.25 12.36 28.75
N ARG A 4 -15.99 12.36 29.15
CA ARG A 4 -15.48 11.86 30.42
C ARG A 4 -14.60 12.94 31.06
N LYS A 5 -14.64 13.02 32.38
CA LYS A 5 -13.75 13.90 33.15
C LYS A 5 -12.45 13.14 33.44
N ILE A 6 -11.34 13.82 33.34
CA ILE A 6 -10.04 13.34 33.82
C ILE A 6 -9.99 13.59 35.34
N GLN A 7 -9.50 12.62 36.06
CA GLN A 7 -9.32 12.68 37.52
C GLN A 7 -7.85 12.52 37.86
N LEU A 8 -7.32 13.29 38.76
CA LEU A 8 -5.99 13.17 39.33
C LEU A 8 -6.05 12.25 40.56
N VAL A 9 -5.30 11.17 40.57
CA VAL A 9 -5.22 10.18 41.64
C VAL A 9 -3.79 10.13 42.17
N GLY A 10 -3.63 10.15 43.51
CA GLY A 10 -2.31 10.06 44.13
C GLY A 10 -1.35 11.23 43.83
N GLY A 11 -1.87 12.38 43.35
CA GLY A 11 -1.07 13.58 43.10
C GLY A 11 -0.27 13.58 41.79
N SER A 12 -0.12 12.43 41.08
CA SER A 12 0.69 12.32 39.86
C SER A 12 0.04 11.54 38.70
N THR A 13 -1.00 10.75 38.98
CA THR A 13 -1.60 9.87 37.96
C THR A 13 -2.95 10.43 37.49
N TYR A 14 -3.09 10.62 36.17
CA TYR A 14 -4.36 10.98 35.57
C TYR A 14 -5.14 9.74 35.15
N THR A 15 -6.42 9.65 35.50
CA THR A 15 -7.33 8.56 35.15
C THR A 15 -8.53 9.03 34.36
N VAL A 16 -9.01 8.20 33.47
CA VAL A 16 -10.25 8.39 32.73
C VAL A 16 -11.03 7.08 32.72
N SER A 17 -12.36 7.15 32.94
CA SER A 17 -13.21 5.96 32.92
C SER A 17 -13.48 5.49 31.50
N LEU A 18 -13.23 4.20 31.22
CA LEU A 18 -13.54 3.58 29.93
C LEU A 18 -15.06 3.30 29.81
N PRO A 19 -15.62 3.31 28.57
CA PRO A 19 -17.04 3.02 28.37
C PRO A 19 -17.38 1.56 28.74
N LYS A 20 -18.36 1.35 29.62
CA LYS A 20 -18.76 -0.01 30.07
C LYS A 20 -19.09 -0.96 28.91
N LYS A 21 -19.79 -0.44 27.87
CA LYS A 21 -20.12 -1.23 26.66
C LYS A 21 -18.88 -1.69 25.91
N TRP A 22 -17.81 -0.88 25.87
CA TRP A 22 -16.55 -1.25 25.23
C TRP A 22 -15.85 -2.34 26.05
N ILE A 23 -15.74 -2.20 27.36
CA ILE A 23 -15.18 -3.22 28.28
C ILE A 23 -15.90 -4.56 28.10
N GLN A 24 -17.24 -4.56 28.13
CA GLN A 24 -18.04 -5.79 27.98
C GLN A 24 -17.87 -6.45 26.60
N ARG A 25 -17.84 -5.64 25.52
CA ARG A 25 -17.71 -6.16 24.16
C ARG A 25 -16.34 -6.82 23.92
N ASN A 26 -15.30 -6.29 24.56
CA ASN A 26 -13.93 -6.81 24.42
C ASN A 26 -13.56 -7.80 25.53
N ASN A 27 -14.53 -8.28 26.32
CA ASN A 27 -14.30 -9.25 27.41
C ASN A 27 -13.21 -8.83 28.40
N ILE A 28 -12.95 -7.51 28.54
CA ILE A 28 -11.97 -6.96 29.47
C ILE A 28 -12.50 -7.11 30.90
N ARG A 29 -11.67 -7.65 31.78
CA ARG A 29 -11.99 -7.86 33.21
C ARG A 29 -11.10 -6.98 34.09
N GLU A 30 -11.36 -6.99 35.37
CA GLU A 30 -10.47 -6.40 36.35
C GLU A 30 -9.08 -7.02 36.25
N GLN A 31 -8.02 -6.21 36.32
CA GLN A 31 -6.60 -6.60 36.12
C GLN A 31 -6.23 -6.98 34.67
N SER A 32 -7.14 -6.94 33.68
CA SER A 32 -6.74 -7.12 32.28
C SER A 32 -5.75 -6.03 31.84
N VAL A 33 -4.74 -6.44 31.08
CA VAL A 33 -3.78 -5.51 30.45
C VAL A 33 -4.37 -4.98 29.15
N VAL A 34 -4.21 -3.71 28.89
CA VAL A 34 -4.60 -3.05 27.63
C VAL A 34 -3.39 -2.35 27.03
N ASN A 35 -3.33 -2.32 25.71
CA ASN A 35 -2.34 -1.52 25.00
C ASN A 35 -2.83 -0.07 24.94
N VAL A 36 -1.95 0.87 25.24
CA VAL A 36 -2.23 2.31 25.17
C VAL A 36 -1.27 2.94 24.17
N PHE A 37 -1.82 3.57 23.14
CA PHE A 37 -1.06 4.27 22.11
C PHE A 37 -1.40 5.76 22.17
N GLU A 38 -0.39 6.59 22.26
CA GLU A 38 -0.54 8.03 22.09
C GLU A 38 -0.47 8.40 20.61
N ARG A 39 -1.44 9.15 20.13
CA ARG A 39 -1.51 9.63 18.74
C ARG A 39 -1.95 11.09 18.71
N ASN A 40 -1.02 11.97 18.42
CA ASN A 40 -1.30 13.42 18.36
C ASN A 40 -2.14 13.91 19.57
N ASN A 41 -3.41 14.21 19.34
CA ASN A 41 -4.35 14.71 20.37
C ASN A 41 -5.29 13.62 20.90
N CYS A 42 -5.01 12.33 20.68
CA CYS A 42 -5.85 11.24 21.14
C CYS A 42 -5.02 10.12 21.75
N ILE A 43 -5.63 9.40 22.67
CA ILE A 43 -5.14 8.14 23.21
C ILE A 43 -6.02 7.04 22.66
N ILE A 44 -5.40 6.03 22.06
CA ILE A 44 -6.06 4.82 21.58
C ILE A 44 -5.79 3.72 22.59
N ILE A 45 -6.86 3.09 23.07
CA ILE A 45 -6.77 1.96 23.97
C ILE A 45 -7.30 0.74 23.22
N SER A 46 -6.49 -0.31 23.10
CA SER A 46 -6.88 -1.58 22.51
C SER A 46 -6.73 -2.71 23.53
N ASN A 47 -7.53 -3.77 23.35
CA ASN A 47 -7.34 -4.99 24.14
C ASN A 47 -5.98 -5.60 23.76
N SER A 48 -5.16 -5.97 24.76
CA SER A 48 -3.88 -6.65 24.51
C SER A 48 -4.07 -8.07 23.96
N GLU A 49 -5.24 -8.67 24.24
CA GLU A 49 -5.62 -10.02 23.77
C GLU A 49 -6.39 -9.99 22.44
N GLU A 50 -6.69 -8.82 21.85
CA GLU A 50 -7.20 -8.78 20.49
C GLU A 50 -6.12 -9.25 19.51
N SER A 51 -5.97 -10.56 19.43
CA SER A 51 -5.81 -11.16 18.12
C SER A 51 -7.01 -10.70 17.30
N VAL A 52 -6.81 -9.96 16.21
CA VAL A 52 -7.67 -10.05 15.02
C VAL A 52 -8.06 -11.51 14.96
N GLN A 53 -9.33 -11.84 14.69
CA GLN A 53 -9.75 -13.23 14.54
C GLN A 53 -8.63 -13.95 13.81
N ASP A 54 -7.82 -14.74 14.55
CA ASP A 54 -6.60 -15.33 13.98
C ASP A 54 -6.97 -16.16 12.76
N THR A 55 -8.21 -16.68 12.75
CA THR A 55 -8.76 -17.47 11.65
C THR A 55 -10.18 -17.01 11.29
N VAL A 56 -10.40 -16.66 10.02
CA VAL A 56 -11.72 -16.32 9.47
C VAL A 56 -12.19 -17.45 8.57
N ARG A 57 -13.44 -17.91 8.77
CA ARG A 57 -14.07 -18.92 7.91
C ARG A 57 -14.92 -18.28 6.83
N VAL A 58 -14.69 -18.66 5.57
CA VAL A 58 -15.38 -18.11 4.40
C VAL A 58 -16.09 -19.26 3.65
N ASN A 59 -17.39 -19.14 3.49
CA ASN A 59 -18.21 -20.10 2.73
C ASN A 59 -18.11 -19.78 1.23
N LEU A 60 -17.48 -20.68 0.46
CA LEU A 60 -17.33 -20.54 -0.99
C LEU A 60 -18.66 -20.70 -1.74
N ASP A 61 -19.62 -21.44 -1.19
CA ASP A 61 -20.93 -21.61 -1.83
C ASP A 61 -21.71 -20.29 -1.92
N GLU A 62 -21.43 -19.37 -0.98
CA GLU A 62 -22.07 -18.04 -0.90
C GLU A 62 -21.20 -16.93 -1.51
N LYS A 63 -19.90 -17.11 -1.57
CA LYS A 63 -18.92 -16.05 -1.87
C LYS A 63 -18.05 -16.32 -3.10
N SER A 64 -18.34 -17.36 -3.89
CA SER A 64 -17.52 -17.76 -5.05
C SER A 64 -17.19 -16.61 -6.01
N ASP A 65 -18.18 -15.77 -6.31
CA ASP A 65 -18.04 -14.68 -7.28
C ASP A 65 -17.15 -13.53 -6.78
N ILE A 66 -17.12 -13.33 -5.45
CA ILE A 66 -16.39 -12.24 -4.79
C ILE A 66 -15.22 -12.73 -3.93
N ILE A 67 -14.81 -13.99 -4.06
CA ILE A 67 -13.82 -14.60 -3.16
C ILE A 67 -12.49 -13.85 -3.15
N LEU A 68 -12.05 -13.34 -4.29
CA LEU A 68 -10.79 -12.59 -4.37
C LEU A 68 -10.88 -11.27 -3.59
N GLN A 69 -12.02 -10.57 -3.68
CA GLN A 69 -12.27 -9.34 -2.91
C GLN A 69 -12.36 -9.62 -1.41
N VAL A 70 -12.92 -10.76 -1.03
CA VAL A 70 -12.93 -11.19 0.38
C VAL A 70 -11.51 -11.46 0.87
N LEU A 71 -10.71 -12.21 0.12
CA LEU A 71 -9.30 -12.48 0.46
C LEU A 71 -8.46 -11.19 0.55
N TYR A 72 -8.65 -10.22 -0.38
CA TYR A 72 -8.04 -8.90 -0.26
C TYR A 72 -8.39 -8.22 1.05
N THR A 73 -9.68 -8.21 1.38
CA THR A 73 -10.16 -7.56 2.60
C THR A 73 -9.52 -8.20 3.83
N LEU A 74 -9.50 -9.54 3.91
CA LEU A 74 -8.89 -10.26 5.04
C LEU A 74 -7.38 -9.98 5.15
N TYR A 75 -6.68 -9.95 4.01
CA TYR A 75 -5.27 -9.60 3.96
C TYR A 75 -5.03 -8.16 4.48
N TYR A 76 -5.79 -7.18 3.99
CA TYR A 76 -5.60 -5.77 4.35
C TYR A 76 -5.90 -5.48 5.81
N ILE A 77 -6.96 -6.04 6.38
CA ILE A 77 -7.30 -5.83 7.80
C ILE A 77 -6.38 -6.60 8.76
N GLY A 78 -5.43 -7.38 8.22
CA GLY A 78 -4.40 -8.05 9.01
C GLY A 78 -4.87 -9.35 9.67
N VAL A 79 -5.79 -10.11 9.04
CA VAL A 79 -6.13 -11.48 9.43
C VAL A 79 -4.89 -12.38 9.24
N ASN A 80 -4.67 -13.33 10.15
CA ASN A 80 -3.55 -14.26 10.08
C ASN A 80 -3.87 -15.50 9.25
N GLU A 81 -5.13 -15.98 9.29
CA GLU A 81 -5.53 -17.20 8.59
C GLU A 81 -6.96 -17.10 8.06
N ALA A 82 -7.20 -17.62 6.85
CA ALA A 82 -8.53 -17.77 6.26
C ALA A 82 -8.77 -19.23 5.88
N THR A 83 -9.86 -19.81 6.40
CA THR A 83 -10.37 -21.13 6.01
C THR A 83 -11.49 -20.95 4.99
N LEU A 84 -11.23 -21.30 3.75
CA LEU A 84 -12.23 -21.35 2.69
C LEU A 84 -12.86 -22.74 2.67
N PHE A 85 -14.18 -22.84 2.74
CA PHE A 85 -14.86 -24.14 2.76
C PHE A 85 -16.08 -24.14 1.84
N SER A 86 -16.46 -25.32 1.35
CA SER A 86 -17.62 -25.55 0.48
C SER A 86 -18.36 -26.81 0.90
N SER A 87 -19.66 -26.87 0.65
CA SER A 87 -20.47 -28.08 0.83
C SER A 87 -20.22 -29.14 -0.27
N LYS A 88 -19.66 -28.72 -1.39
CA LYS A 88 -19.30 -29.52 -2.57
C LYS A 88 -17.82 -29.48 -2.82
N ASP A 89 -17.34 -30.36 -3.71
CA ASP A 89 -15.93 -30.33 -4.12
C ASP A 89 -15.62 -29.02 -4.84
N ILE A 90 -14.52 -28.35 -4.42
CA ILE A 90 -14.05 -27.10 -5.00
C ILE A 90 -13.45 -27.42 -6.38
N SER A 91 -13.97 -26.75 -7.43
CA SER A 91 -13.52 -26.99 -8.80
C SER A 91 -12.04 -26.65 -9.00
N SER A 92 -11.40 -27.33 -9.96
CA SER A 92 -10.01 -27.05 -10.34
C SER A 92 -9.80 -25.60 -10.81
N GLU A 93 -10.80 -25.02 -11.46
CA GLU A 93 -10.79 -23.63 -11.89
C GLU A 93 -10.76 -22.67 -10.69
N MET A 94 -11.63 -22.89 -9.69
CA MET A 94 -11.65 -22.08 -8.46
C MET A 94 -10.33 -22.20 -7.71
N ARG A 95 -9.75 -23.39 -7.59
CA ARG A 95 -8.43 -23.61 -6.97
C ARG A 95 -7.34 -22.83 -7.68
N SER A 96 -7.28 -22.95 -9.01
CA SER A 96 -6.30 -22.22 -9.83
C SER A 96 -6.46 -20.70 -9.69
N ARG A 97 -7.69 -20.20 -9.60
CA ARG A 97 -8.01 -18.80 -9.41
C ARG A 97 -7.52 -18.29 -8.04
N ILE A 98 -7.77 -19.06 -6.97
CA ILE A 98 -7.31 -18.74 -5.61
C ILE A 98 -5.77 -18.80 -5.54
N ASP A 99 -5.14 -19.85 -6.07
CA ASP A 99 -3.68 -20.01 -6.05
C ASP A 99 -2.95 -18.87 -6.77
N LYS A 100 -3.43 -18.51 -7.98
CA LYS A 100 -2.88 -17.36 -8.71
C LYS A 100 -2.99 -16.07 -7.91
N PHE A 101 -4.12 -15.87 -7.26
CA PHE A 101 -4.36 -14.68 -6.45
C PHE A 101 -3.45 -14.64 -5.21
N ILE A 102 -3.32 -15.74 -4.47
CA ILE A 102 -2.46 -15.81 -3.28
C ILE A 102 -1.01 -15.46 -3.63
N LYS A 103 -0.53 -15.82 -4.82
CA LYS A 103 0.81 -15.47 -5.31
C LYS A 103 1.05 -13.98 -5.53
N THR A 104 -0.01 -13.17 -5.63
CA THR A 104 0.09 -11.70 -5.70
C THR A 104 0.16 -11.04 -4.32
N LEU A 105 0.00 -11.80 -3.24
CA LEU A 105 0.04 -11.29 -1.86
C LEU A 105 1.38 -11.65 -1.19
N SER A 106 2.07 -10.65 -0.65
CA SER A 106 3.32 -10.87 0.09
C SER A 106 3.08 -11.67 1.36
N GLY A 107 3.82 -12.78 1.53
CA GLY A 107 3.73 -13.64 2.72
C GLY A 107 2.42 -14.40 2.86
N ALA A 108 1.67 -14.58 1.77
CA ALA A 108 0.46 -15.39 1.75
C ALA A 108 0.75 -16.77 1.16
N GLU A 109 0.30 -17.83 1.82
CA GLU A 109 0.52 -19.22 1.40
C GLU A 109 -0.73 -20.08 1.65
N ILE A 110 -0.98 -21.04 0.77
CA ILE A 110 -1.94 -22.11 1.01
C ILE A 110 -1.22 -23.17 1.86
N ILE A 111 -1.66 -23.35 3.11
CA ILE A 111 -1.02 -24.26 4.06
C ILE A 111 -1.69 -25.63 4.15
N TYR A 112 -2.94 -25.74 3.69
CA TYR A 112 -3.70 -26.98 3.63
C TYR A 112 -4.74 -26.90 2.51
N GLU A 113 -5.00 -28.03 1.88
CA GLU A 113 -5.98 -28.14 0.83
C GLU A 113 -6.52 -29.59 0.76
N ASP A 114 -7.86 -29.72 0.69
CA ASP A 114 -8.56 -30.97 0.36
C ASP A 114 -9.71 -30.72 -0.62
N SER A 115 -10.58 -31.69 -0.91
CA SER A 115 -11.64 -31.54 -1.91
C SER A 115 -12.61 -30.39 -1.62
N ARG A 116 -12.82 -30.04 -0.33
CA ARG A 116 -13.83 -29.06 0.12
C ARG A 116 -13.29 -27.91 0.96
N LYS A 117 -11.98 -27.87 1.19
CA LYS A 117 -11.35 -26.89 2.08
C LYS A 117 -10.03 -26.40 1.51
N ILE A 118 -9.74 -25.11 1.73
CA ILE A 118 -8.43 -24.47 1.47
C ILE A 118 -8.13 -23.58 2.67
N ASP A 119 -7.00 -23.80 3.35
CA ASP A 119 -6.51 -22.90 4.41
C ASP A 119 -5.41 -22.01 3.86
N VAL A 120 -5.61 -20.71 3.97
CA VAL A 120 -4.65 -19.67 3.58
C VAL A 120 -4.09 -19.02 4.81
N ARG A 121 -2.77 -18.90 4.92
CA ARG A 121 -2.10 -18.18 6.02
C ARG A 121 -1.29 -17.01 5.50
N PHE A 122 -1.31 -15.91 6.27
CA PHE A 122 -0.61 -14.66 5.98
C PHE A 122 0.53 -14.48 6.99
N PHE A 123 1.76 -14.82 6.59
CA PHE A 123 2.97 -14.82 7.43
C PHE A 123 3.67 -13.47 7.52
N ILE A 124 3.06 -12.40 7.04
CA ILE A 124 3.71 -11.09 6.97
C ILE A 124 3.58 -10.32 8.29
N SER A 125 4.70 -9.75 8.76
CA SER A 125 4.74 -8.80 9.87
C SER A 125 5.29 -7.46 9.39
N LEU A 126 4.52 -6.40 9.57
CA LEU A 126 4.86 -5.05 9.11
C LEU A 126 5.34 -4.11 10.25
N LYS A 127 5.61 -4.65 11.44
CA LYS A 127 5.96 -3.87 12.65
C LYS A 127 7.22 -2.98 12.52
N LYS A 128 8.12 -3.29 11.58
CA LYS A 128 9.39 -2.57 11.37
C LYS A 128 9.52 -2.03 9.93
N VAL A 129 8.41 -1.96 9.22
CA VAL A 129 8.43 -1.47 7.83
C VAL A 129 8.34 0.06 7.84
N ASN A 130 9.25 0.70 7.11
CA ASN A 130 9.27 2.15 6.92
C ASN A 130 8.63 2.50 5.57
N THR A 131 7.74 3.47 5.57
CA THR A 131 7.00 3.95 4.37
C THR A 131 7.93 4.32 3.23
N TYR A 132 9.00 5.04 3.54
CA TYR A 132 9.95 5.47 2.54
C TYR A 132 10.62 4.29 1.83
N GLN A 133 10.97 3.24 2.56
CA GLN A 133 11.55 2.01 1.97
C GLN A 133 10.57 1.31 1.01
N ILE A 134 9.28 1.29 1.33
CA ILE A 134 8.26 0.73 0.42
C ILE A 134 8.19 1.56 -0.87
N LEU A 135 8.16 2.89 -0.77
CA LEU A 135 8.13 3.77 -1.94
C LEU A 135 9.40 3.64 -2.79
N LEU A 136 10.58 3.51 -2.19
CA LEU A 136 11.81 3.20 -2.90
C LEU A 136 11.76 1.84 -3.61
N ARG A 137 11.12 0.85 -3.01
CA ARG A 137 10.93 -0.46 -3.65
C ARG A 137 10.04 -0.34 -4.89
N PHE A 138 8.95 0.43 -4.84
CA PHE A 138 8.14 0.76 -6.02
C PHE A 138 8.99 1.40 -7.13
N LEU A 139 9.75 2.45 -6.79
CA LEU A 139 10.63 3.13 -7.74
C LEU A 139 11.60 2.13 -8.41
N PHE A 140 12.20 1.24 -7.62
CA PHE A 140 13.13 0.23 -8.12
C PHE A 140 12.45 -0.73 -9.10
N ILE A 141 11.23 -1.18 -8.83
CA ILE A 141 10.46 -2.05 -9.71
C ILE A 141 10.11 -1.32 -11.01
N LEU A 142 9.57 -0.09 -10.93
CA LEU A 142 9.24 0.73 -12.10
C LEU A 142 10.48 0.98 -12.98
N LYS A 143 11.63 1.28 -12.37
CA LYS A 143 12.90 1.43 -13.09
C LYS A 143 13.26 0.15 -13.84
N ARG A 144 13.18 -1.01 -13.20
CA ARG A 144 13.47 -2.30 -13.83
C ARG A 144 12.50 -2.61 -14.98
N ILE A 145 11.20 -2.31 -14.83
CA ILE A 145 10.21 -2.46 -15.91
C ILE A 145 10.64 -1.64 -17.12
N MET A 146 10.92 -0.33 -16.93
CA MET A 146 11.31 0.58 -18.00
C MET A 146 12.64 0.18 -18.66
N GLU A 147 13.63 -0.27 -17.88
CA GLU A 147 14.89 -0.79 -18.40
C GLU A 147 14.67 -2.07 -19.22
N THR A 148 13.88 -3.03 -18.72
CA THR A 148 13.57 -4.28 -19.44
C THR A 148 12.86 -3.99 -20.77
N ILE A 149 11.88 -3.08 -20.79
CA ILE A 149 11.16 -2.68 -22.00
C ILE A 149 12.12 -2.15 -23.07
N THR A 150 13.11 -1.34 -22.67
CA THR A 150 14.02 -0.66 -23.60
C THR A 150 15.28 -1.45 -23.96
N THR A 151 15.51 -2.59 -23.33
CA THR A 151 16.72 -3.43 -23.57
C THR A 151 16.37 -4.74 -24.26
N ASP A 152 15.93 -5.74 -23.51
CA ASP A 152 15.71 -7.10 -24.02
C ASP A 152 14.23 -7.47 -24.18
N ASN A 153 13.31 -6.71 -23.58
CA ASN A 153 11.87 -6.91 -23.58
C ASN A 153 11.45 -8.33 -23.19
N SER A 154 12.19 -8.96 -22.26
CA SER A 154 11.94 -10.32 -21.80
C SER A 154 10.55 -10.46 -21.15
N LYS A 155 9.67 -11.23 -21.79
CA LYS A 155 8.30 -11.47 -21.32
C LYS A 155 8.26 -12.14 -19.94
N GLU A 156 9.21 -13.04 -19.65
CA GLU A 156 9.30 -13.70 -18.34
C GLU A 156 9.70 -12.71 -17.25
N THR A 157 10.70 -11.86 -17.51
CA THR A 157 11.14 -10.82 -16.60
C THR A 157 10.01 -9.82 -16.33
N LEU A 158 9.33 -9.36 -17.38
CA LEU A 158 8.20 -8.43 -17.24
C LEU A 158 7.07 -9.04 -16.43
N LYS A 159 6.70 -10.31 -16.67
CA LYS A 159 5.66 -11.00 -15.87
C LYS A 159 6.05 -11.14 -14.40
N SER A 160 7.32 -11.40 -14.10
CA SER A 160 7.81 -11.42 -12.72
C SER A 160 7.72 -10.04 -12.05
N LEU A 161 8.03 -8.97 -12.80
CA LEU A 161 7.95 -7.60 -12.29
C LEU A 161 6.49 -7.13 -12.08
N GLU A 162 5.55 -7.60 -12.91
CA GLU A 162 4.11 -7.40 -12.69
C GLU A 162 3.67 -7.96 -11.34
N ILE A 163 4.01 -9.24 -11.09
CA ILE A 163 3.73 -9.88 -9.78
C ILE A 163 4.42 -9.14 -8.63
N ASP A 164 5.64 -8.67 -8.80
CA ASP A 164 6.36 -7.90 -7.78
C ASP A 164 5.67 -6.56 -7.50
N THR A 165 5.11 -5.91 -8.52
CA THR A 165 4.33 -4.67 -8.37
C THR A 165 3.06 -4.91 -7.57
N ASP A 166 2.29 -5.95 -7.90
CA ASP A 166 1.09 -6.36 -7.16
C ASP A 166 1.43 -6.62 -5.69
N LYS A 167 2.48 -7.40 -5.43
CA LYS A 167 2.92 -7.74 -4.08
C LYS A 167 3.24 -6.51 -3.24
N ILE A 168 4.00 -5.55 -3.79
CA ILE A 168 4.36 -4.35 -3.04
C ILE A 168 3.15 -3.44 -2.83
N TYR A 169 2.24 -3.34 -3.81
CA TYR A 169 1.00 -2.59 -3.70
C TYR A 169 0.08 -3.15 -2.62
N HIS A 170 -0.16 -4.46 -2.61
CA HIS A 170 -1.00 -5.09 -1.60
C HIS A 170 -0.37 -5.04 -0.20
N MET A 171 0.95 -5.22 -0.11
CA MET A 171 1.67 -5.04 1.15
C MET A 171 1.54 -3.61 1.68
N PHE A 172 1.61 -2.61 0.80
CA PHE A 172 1.45 -1.21 1.18
C PHE A 172 0.04 -0.92 1.70
N ASN A 173 -1.00 -1.42 1.04
CA ASN A 173 -2.39 -1.30 1.51
C ASN A 173 -2.56 -1.93 2.90
N ARG A 174 -2.08 -3.16 3.11
CA ARG A 174 -2.09 -3.80 4.43
C ARG A 174 -1.41 -2.93 5.48
N TRP A 175 -0.23 -2.39 5.18
CA TRP A 175 0.51 -1.52 6.08
C TRP A 175 -0.27 -0.26 6.46
N VAL A 176 -0.95 0.39 5.49
CA VAL A 176 -1.82 1.55 5.77
C VAL A 176 -2.98 1.19 6.68
N PHE A 177 -3.63 0.05 6.45
CA PHE A 177 -4.71 -0.43 7.32
C PHE A 177 -4.21 -0.75 8.74
N GLU A 178 -3.06 -1.40 8.89
CA GLU A 178 -2.45 -1.68 10.18
C GLU A 178 -2.07 -0.40 10.94
N LEU A 179 -1.52 0.60 10.25
CA LEU A 179 -1.26 1.93 10.83
C LEU A 179 -2.54 2.64 11.24
N SER A 180 -3.56 2.66 10.38
CA SER A 180 -4.82 3.35 10.66
C SER A 180 -5.56 2.73 11.86
N SER A 181 -5.47 1.41 12.03
CA SER A 181 -6.08 0.67 13.14
C SER A 181 -5.25 0.65 14.42
N GLY A 182 -3.98 1.11 14.39
CA GLY A 182 -3.08 1.09 15.54
C GLY A 182 -2.37 -0.23 15.80
N LYS A 183 -2.40 -1.17 14.84
CA LYS A 183 -1.70 -2.45 14.96
C LYS A 183 -0.19 -2.33 14.75
N THR A 184 0.23 -1.34 13.97
CA THR A 184 1.63 -0.98 13.74
C THR A 184 1.84 0.52 13.93
N TYR A 185 3.08 0.95 13.99
CA TYR A 185 3.47 2.32 14.23
C TYR A 185 4.65 2.73 13.35
N ASP A 186 4.59 3.95 12.81
CA ASP A 186 5.69 4.60 12.09
C ASP A 186 5.78 6.04 12.60
N GLU A 187 6.89 6.38 13.27
CA GLU A 187 7.09 7.68 13.92
C GLU A 187 7.11 8.84 12.92
N ASP A 188 7.59 8.57 11.72
CA ASP A 188 7.72 9.57 10.66
C ASP A 188 6.38 9.88 9.97
N ILE A 189 5.34 9.08 10.17
CA ILE A 189 4.07 9.22 9.47
C ILE A 189 3.02 9.93 10.33
N VAL A 190 2.40 10.94 9.71
CA VAL A 190 1.18 11.55 10.21
C VAL A 190 -0.01 10.74 9.69
N ILE A 191 -0.84 10.23 10.60
CA ILE A 191 -2.01 9.39 10.24
C ILE A 191 -2.94 10.10 9.24
N ASP A 192 -3.14 11.41 9.40
CA ASP A 192 -3.96 12.22 8.48
C ASP A 192 -3.39 12.27 7.05
N ALA A 193 -2.10 11.91 6.87
CA ALA A 193 -1.46 11.82 5.56
C ALA A 193 -1.62 10.45 4.88
N LEU A 194 -2.11 9.41 5.57
CA LEU A 194 -2.25 8.06 5.00
C LEU A 194 -3.04 8.01 3.68
N PRO A 195 -4.17 8.75 3.52
CA PRO A 195 -4.88 8.78 2.24
C PRO A 195 -4.04 9.34 1.09
N LEU A 196 -3.10 10.25 1.39
CA LEU A 196 -2.20 10.84 0.39
C LEU A 196 -1.15 9.81 -0.04
N PHE A 197 -0.57 9.10 0.91
CA PHE A 197 0.35 7.99 0.63
C PHE A 197 -0.32 6.87 -0.18
N MET A 198 -1.58 6.52 0.12
CA MET A 198 -2.35 5.55 -0.67
C MET A 198 -2.50 5.99 -2.13
N ARG A 199 -2.80 7.28 -2.37
CA ARG A 199 -2.90 7.81 -3.73
C ARG A 199 -1.58 7.74 -4.50
N ILE A 200 -0.45 8.00 -3.83
CA ILE A 200 0.88 7.87 -4.44
C ILE A 200 1.14 6.41 -4.84
N ALA A 201 0.89 5.47 -3.94
CA ALA A 201 1.07 4.04 -4.22
C ALA A 201 0.15 3.53 -5.35
N GLN A 202 -1.12 3.97 -5.37
CA GLN A 202 -2.08 3.65 -6.42
C GLN A 202 -1.64 4.17 -7.79
N ARG A 203 -1.04 5.38 -7.85
CA ARG A 203 -0.48 5.88 -9.11
C ARG A 203 0.73 5.09 -9.56
N PHE A 204 1.57 4.61 -8.66
CA PHE A 204 2.72 3.78 -9.02
C PHE A 204 2.28 2.43 -9.60
N GLU A 205 1.27 1.80 -9.01
CA GLU A 205 0.67 0.58 -9.55
C GLU A 205 0.07 0.86 -10.93
N LYS A 206 -0.71 1.96 -11.09
CA LYS A 206 -1.29 2.33 -12.39
C LYS A 206 -0.25 2.68 -13.45
N ILE A 207 0.89 3.27 -13.09
CA ILE A 207 2.03 3.49 -13.99
C ILE A 207 2.57 2.14 -14.48
N SER A 208 2.70 1.16 -13.60
CA SER A 208 3.10 -0.21 -13.97
C SER A 208 2.14 -0.81 -15.00
N ASP A 209 0.84 -0.75 -14.76
CA ASP A 209 -0.20 -1.23 -15.69
C ASP A 209 -0.05 -0.60 -17.09
N LEU A 210 0.12 0.73 -17.14
CA LEU A 210 0.28 1.44 -18.41
C LEU A 210 1.57 1.04 -19.17
N LEU A 211 2.64 0.73 -18.43
CA LEU A 211 3.87 0.21 -19.02
C LEU A 211 3.66 -1.19 -19.62
N PHE A 212 2.91 -2.06 -18.95
CA PHE A 212 2.55 -3.38 -19.48
C PHE A 212 1.59 -3.27 -20.68
N ASP A 213 0.67 -2.32 -20.68
CA ASP A 213 -0.21 -2.05 -21.83
C ASP A 213 0.61 -1.54 -23.03
N ALA A 214 1.65 -0.71 -22.80
CA ALA A 214 2.57 -0.31 -23.87
C ALA A 214 3.28 -1.52 -24.50
N VAL A 215 3.79 -2.46 -23.67
CA VAL A 215 4.45 -3.69 -24.17
C VAL A 215 3.51 -4.58 -24.98
N LYS A 216 2.21 -4.60 -24.65
CA LYS A 216 1.21 -5.41 -25.36
C LYS A 216 0.77 -4.77 -26.70
N SER A 217 0.86 -3.45 -26.80
CA SER A 217 0.19 -2.68 -27.85
C SER A 217 1.12 -1.92 -28.79
N VAL A 218 2.42 -1.81 -28.46
CA VAL A 218 3.42 -1.06 -29.23
C VAL A 218 4.51 -1.99 -29.73
N ASP A 219 5.00 -1.77 -30.94
CA ASP A 219 6.08 -2.58 -31.52
C ASP A 219 7.36 -2.44 -30.71
N GLU A 220 8.07 -3.56 -30.53
CA GLU A 220 9.31 -3.63 -29.75
C GLU A 220 10.39 -2.65 -30.25
N ALA A 221 10.50 -2.47 -31.57
CA ALA A 221 11.43 -1.54 -32.17
C ALA A 221 11.15 -0.07 -31.78
N GLU A 222 9.88 0.28 -31.63
CA GLU A 222 9.47 1.61 -31.17
C GLU A 222 9.76 1.81 -29.67
N LEU A 223 9.51 0.79 -28.84
CA LEU A 223 9.81 0.81 -27.40
C LEU A 223 11.31 0.96 -27.12
N LYS A 224 12.16 0.44 -27.99
CA LYS A 224 13.64 0.51 -27.86
C LYS A 224 14.26 1.81 -28.40
N GLN A 225 13.47 2.73 -28.91
CA GLN A 225 13.99 4.00 -29.40
C GLN A 225 14.65 4.84 -28.30
N LYS A 226 15.70 5.57 -28.67
CA LYS A 226 16.47 6.40 -27.73
C LYS A 226 15.62 7.49 -27.05
N CYS A 227 14.61 8.01 -27.74
CA CYS A 227 13.67 9.00 -27.16
C CYS A 227 12.83 8.38 -26.03
N VAL A 228 12.35 7.14 -26.20
CA VAL A 228 11.59 6.40 -25.17
C VAL A 228 12.45 6.17 -23.94
N LYS A 229 13.69 5.71 -24.12
CA LYS A 229 14.64 5.51 -23.01
C LYS A 229 14.88 6.81 -22.24
N LYS A 230 15.11 7.93 -22.91
CA LYS A 230 15.29 9.24 -22.28
C LYS A 230 14.04 9.70 -21.52
N ALA A 231 12.84 9.44 -22.06
CA ALA A 231 11.59 9.76 -21.38
C ALA A 231 11.43 8.92 -20.10
N PHE A 232 11.72 7.62 -20.15
CA PHE A 232 11.70 6.74 -18.97
C PHE A 232 12.70 7.19 -17.90
N GLU A 233 13.95 7.49 -18.29
CA GLU A 233 14.95 8.03 -17.36
C GLU A 233 14.45 9.31 -16.67
N SER A 234 13.85 10.21 -17.43
CA SER A 234 13.30 11.45 -16.89
C SER A 234 12.09 11.22 -15.97
N ILE A 235 11.21 10.26 -16.28
CA ILE A 235 10.08 9.86 -15.41
C ILE A 235 10.62 9.32 -14.07
N ILE A 236 11.62 8.43 -14.10
CA ILE A 236 12.25 7.87 -12.89
C ILE A 236 12.92 8.96 -12.05
N GLU A 237 13.60 9.92 -12.68
CA GLU A 237 14.19 11.07 -11.97
C GLU A 237 13.11 11.90 -11.24
N ASN A 238 11.94 12.10 -11.85
CA ASN A 238 10.82 12.81 -11.21
C ASN A 238 10.26 12.05 -10.02
N ILE A 239 9.98 10.75 -10.18
CA ILE A 239 9.48 9.91 -9.08
C ILE A 239 10.48 9.89 -7.92
N ASN A 240 11.77 9.70 -8.23
CA ASN A 240 12.83 9.71 -7.22
C ASN A 240 12.92 11.06 -6.50
N TYR A 241 12.74 12.17 -7.22
CA TYR A 241 12.71 13.50 -6.63
C TYR A 241 11.59 13.64 -5.58
N TYR A 242 10.37 13.18 -5.88
CA TYR A 242 9.25 13.24 -4.94
C TYR A 242 9.47 12.33 -3.71
N ILE A 243 9.96 11.11 -3.91
CA ILE A 243 10.26 10.20 -2.81
C ILE A 243 11.35 10.78 -1.90
N ASN A 244 12.42 11.33 -2.48
CA ASN A 244 13.49 11.97 -1.71
C ASN A 244 12.98 13.21 -0.95
N SER A 245 12.07 13.99 -1.53
CA SER A 245 11.46 15.14 -0.86
C SER A 245 10.67 14.72 0.39
N LEU A 246 9.98 13.60 0.35
CA LEU A 246 9.30 13.02 1.53
C LEU A 246 10.32 12.61 2.61
N ASN A 247 11.41 11.96 2.22
CA ASN A 247 12.45 11.50 3.15
C ASN A 247 13.19 12.66 3.81
N THR A 248 13.60 13.65 3.01
CA THR A 248 14.34 14.84 3.50
C THR A 248 13.44 15.87 4.15
N LYS A 249 12.11 15.66 4.12
CA LYS A 249 11.10 16.62 4.61
C LYS A 249 11.24 18.00 3.97
N SER A 250 11.72 18.07 2.71
CA SER A 250 11.99 19.30 1.96
C SER A 250 11.57 19.17 0.50
N PHE A 251 10.92 20.20 -0.05
CA PHE A 251 10.46 20.25 -1.43
C PHE A 251 10.73 21.61 -2.06
N ASP A 252 11.36 21.60 -3.25
CA ASP A 252 11.57 22.79 -4.09
C ASP A 252 10.60 22.74 -5.29
N ALA A 253 9.56 23.56 -5.25
CA ALA A 253 8.52 23.59 -6.26
C ALA A 253 9.05 23.98 -7.67
N LYS A 254 10.06 24.87 -7.76
CA LYS A 254 10.68 25.27 -9.02
C LYS A 254 11.39 24.08 -9.66
N LYS A 255 12.21 23.38 -8.89
CA LYS A 255 12.92 22.19 -9.35
C LYS A 255 11.95 21.07 -9.77
N GLY A 256 10.84 20.90 -9.06
CA GLY A 256 9.78 19.95 -9.44
C GLY A 256 9.16 20.32 -10.79
N LEU A 257 8.84 21.58 -10.99
CA LEU A 257 8.27 22.09 -12.25
C LEU A 257 9.24 21.94 -13.43
N ASP A 258 10.50 22.30 -13.26
CA ASP A 258 11.53 22.18 -14.31
C ASP A 258 11.69 20.71 -14.77
N LYS A 259 11.70 19.78 -13.81
CA LYS A 259 11.77 18.34 -14.10
C LYS A 259 10.53 17.86 -14.87
N TYR A 260 9.34 18.28 -14.46
CA TYR A 260 8.10 17.94 -15.13
C TYR A 260 8.09 18.43 -16.59
N GLN A 261 8.40 19.72 -16.82
CA GLN A 261 8.40 20.31 -18.15
C GLN A 261 9.39 19.61 -19.10
N LYS A 262 10.60 19.27 -18.61
CA LYS A 262 11.58 18.49 -19.36
C LYS A 262 11.00 17.13 -19.79
N THR A 263 10.33 16.43 -18.88
CA THR A 263 9.76 15.11 -19.16
C THR A 263 8.60 15.20 -20.14
N GLU A 264 7.71 16.19 -19.97
CA GLU A 264 6.59 16.47 -20.86
C GLU A 264 7.07 16.75 -22.30
N GLN A 265 8.11 17.55 -22.47
CA GLN A 265 8.72 17.82 -23.76
C GLN A 265 9.25 16.54 -24.41
N LEU A 266 10.03 15.72 -23.67
CA LEU A 266 10.57 14.46 -24.20
C LEU A 266 9.46 13.49 -24.66
N CYS A 267 8.37 13.40 -23.93
CA CYS A 267 7.21 12.60 -24.33
C CYS A 267 6.47 13.20 -25.53
N GLY A 268 6.42 14.54 -25.62
CA GLY A 268 5.79 15.27 -26.72
C GLY A 268 6.45 15.07 -28.07
N GLU A 269 7.76 14.78 -28.10
CA GLU A 269 8.56 14.56 -29.34
C GLU A 269 8.33 13.19 -29.98
N MET A 270 7.56 12.29 -29.38
CA MET A 270 7.34 10.94 -29.91
C MET A 270 6.42 10.93 -31.12
N SER A 271 6.78 10.15 -32.12
CA SER A 271 6.02 9.98 -33.37
C SER A 271 4.83 9.02 -33.20
N ASN A 272 4.96 7.95 -32.42
CA ASN A 272 3.87 7.02 -32.14
C ASN A 272 2.83 7.69 -31.23
N PHE A 273 1.62 7.91 -31.75
CA PHE A 273 0.55 8.61 -31.05
C PHE A 273 0.09 7.86 -29.79
N PHE A 274 -0.04 6.53 -29.87
CA PHE A 274 -0.50 5.72 -28.73
C PHE A 274 0.54 5.71 -27.59
N LEU A 275 1.82 5.49 -27.93
CA LEU A 275 2.90 5.54 -26.96
C LEU A 275 3.04 6.93 -26.33
N LYS A 276 2.95 7.99 -27.14
CA LYS A 276 2.91 9.36 -26.65
C LYS A 276 1.78 9.59 -25.65
N PHE A 277 0.57 9.13 -25.98
CA PHE A 277 -0.59 9.24 -25.10
C PHE A 277 -0.35 8.53 -23.76
N LEU A 278 0.12 7.28 -23.78
CA LEU A 278 0.42 6.53 -22.55
C LEU A 278 1.48 7.22 -21.69
N LEU A 279 2.55 7.70 -22.30
CA LEU A 279 3.62 8.39 -21.58
C LEU A 279 3.16 9.74 -21.00
N MET A 280 2.33 10.47 -21.70
CA MET A 280 1.73 11.72 -21.19
C MET A 280 0.81 11.44 -20.00
N GLU A 281 0.06 10.33 -20.02
CA GLU A 281 -0.75 9.89 -18.87
C GLU A 281 0.13 9.55 -17.66
N ILE A 282 1.22 8.82 -17.88
CA ILE A 282 2.22 8.53 -16.82
C ILE A 282 2.80 9.83 -16.24
N VAL A 283 3.20 10.77 -17.11
CA VAL A 283 3.75 12.07 -16.68
C VAL A 283 2.73 12.86 -15.87
N SER A 284 1.45 12.84 -16.27
CA SER A 284 0.35 13.47 -15.52
C SER A 284 0.19 12.87 -14.13
N MET A 285 0.25 11.54 -14.01
CA MET A 285 0.19 10.85 -12.70
C MET A 285 1.39 11.19 -11.81
N VAL A 286 2.59 11.23 -12.38
CA VAL A 286 3.80 11.64 -11.67
C VAL A 286 3.68 13.08 -11.17
N LYS A 287 3.17 14.00 -12.00
CA LYS A 287 2.90 15.40 -11.62
C LYS A 287 1.86 15.51 -10.50
N ALA A 288 0.82 14.68 -10.54
CA ALA A 288 -0.20 14.66 -9.50
C ALA A 288 0.36 14.29 -8.11
N ASN A 289 1.49 13.56 -8.03
CA ASN A 289 2.16 13.26 -6.76
C ASN A 289 2.74 14.52 -6.09
N GLU A 290 3.07 15.55 -6.83
CA GLU A 290 3.58 16.81 -6.27
C GLU A 290 2.64 17.41 -5.22
N LYS A 291 1.34 17.49 -5.53
CA LYS A 291 0.33 18.01 -4.62
C LYS A 291 0.25 17.19 -3.33
N ASP A 292 0.30 15.86 -3.47
CA ASP A 292 0.23 14.97 -2.32
C ASP A 292 1.51 15.06 -1.48
N VAL A 293 2.69 15.16 -2.09
CA VAL A 293 3.97 15.36 -1.39
C VAL A 293 3.97 16.67 -0.61
N ILE A 294 3.59 17.79 -1.23
CA ILE A 294 3.48 19.09 -0.56
C ILE A 294 2.53 19.00 0.65
N SER A 295 1.37 18.37 0.46
CA SER A 295 0.37 18.23 1.53
C SER A 295 0.88 17.35 2.69
N ILE A 296 1.58 16.25 2.39
CA ILE A 296 2.21 15.38 3.40
C ILE A 296 3.24 16.17 4.20
N LEU A 297 4.12 16.90 3.51
CA LEU A 297 5.17 17.70 4.16
C LEU A 297 4.57 18.79 5.06
N TYR A 298 3.51 19.45 4.60
CA TYR A 298 2.81 20.45 5.39
C TYR A 298 2.16 19.85 6.64
N LEU A 299 1.45 18.72 6.51
CA LEU A 299 0.86 18.00 7.65
C LEU A 299 1.93 17.58 8.66
N THR A 300 3.09 17.11 8.18
CA THR A 300 4.22 16.73 9.03
C THR A 300 4.77 17.94 9.80
N SER A 301 4.89 19.09 9.14
CA SER A 301 5.37 20.34 9.80
C SER A 301 4.42 20.81 10.89
N LEU A 302 3.10 20.70 10.66
CA LEU A 302 2.08 21.06 11.67
C LEU A 302 2.13 20.16 12.92
N LYS A 303 2.48 18.86 12.73
CA LYS A 303 2.68 17.94 13.86
C LYS A 303 3.84 18.40 14.75
N ASN A 304 4.97 18.72 14.13
CA ASN A 304 6.19 19.12 14.87
C ASN A 304 5.97 20.43 15.66
N GLN A 305 5.29 21.44 15.07
CA GLN A 305 4.96 22.70 15.76
C GLN A 305 4.06 22.52 17.00
N LYS A 306 3.28 21.43 17.08
CA LYS A 306 2.43 21.14 18.24
C LYS A 306 3.18 20.39 19.36
N GLN A 307 4.30 19.75 19.06
CA GLN A 307 5.14 19.04 20.04
C GLN A 307 6.08 20.01 20.78
N ASP A 308 6.41 21.17 20.16
CA ASP A 308 7.29 22.18 20.73
C ASP A 308 6.56 23.22 21.63
N LYS A 309 5.24 23.05 21.83
CA LYS A 309 4.40 23.86 22.73
C LYS A 309 3.87 23.04 23.90
#